data_b35544a8c9d809aadb37d812ac305f13
#
_entry.id   b35544a8c9d809aadb37d812ac305f13
#
_cell.length_a   1.000
_cell.length_b   1.000
_cell.length_c   1.000
_cell.angle_alpha   90.00
_cell.angle_beta   90.00
_cell.angle_gamma   90.00
#
_symmetry.space_group_name_H-M   'P 1'
#
loop_
_entity.id
_entity.type
_entity.pdbx_description
1 polymer ?
#
loop_
_entity_poly.entity_id
_entity_poly.type
_entity_poly.pdbx_seq_one_letter_code
_entity_poly.pdbx_strand_id
1 'polypeptide(L)'
;EHWARLPIQSTAGARLATLAWGTSVSLLEAFPNCFPQRPYVISISFPEFTSLCPVTGQPDCGTITVEYIPDELCVESKSFKLYMFAFRNHQSFMETITNNVLEDLRALLNPCWCRVKGLFAPRGGTRIHVFAEAFKDGMPEEQSALVRETVRSWKSEPDPHRP
;
A
#
# COMPACT_ATOMS: atom_id res chain seq x y z
N GLU A 1 -17.11 -25.91 10.84
CA GLU A 1 -16.12 -26.47 9.88
C GLU A 1 -16.47 -26.10 8.44
N HIS A 2 -16.51 -24.79 8.10
CA HIS A 2 -16.87 -24.34 6.73
C HIS A 2 -15.86 -23.30 6.19
N TRP A 3 -14.58 -23.38 6.61
CA TRP A 3 -13.52 -22.49 6.18
C TRP A 3 -12.70 -23.03 4.98
N ALA A 4 -13.07 -24.18 4.46
CA ALA A 4 -12.35 -24.80 3.37
C ALA A 4 -13.01 -24.50 2.02
N ARG A 5 -12.29 -23.71 1.19
CA ARG A 5 -12.43 -23.60 -0.27
C ARG A 5 -13.46 -22.62 -0.80
N LEU A 6 -13.15 -21.33 -0.67
CA LEU A 6 -13.51 -20.44 -1.77
C LEU A 6 -12.40 -20.56 -2.83
N PRO A 7 -12.73 -20.78 -4.11
CA PRO A 7 -11.72 -20.80 -5.16
C PRO A 7 -11.12 -19.40 -5.26
N ILE A 8 -9.80 -19.32 -5.12
CA ILE A 8 -9.03 -18.14 -5.52
C ILE A 8 -9.27 -18.01 -7.02
N GLN A 9 -10.17 -17.15 -7.42
CA GLN A 9 -10.29 -16.77 -8.82
C GLN A 9 -9.08 -15.89 -9.12
N SER A 10 -8.03 -16.53 -9.65
CA SER A 10 -6.98 -15.82 -10.36
C SER A 10 -7.65 -15.03 -11.48
N THR A 11 -7.79 -13.73 -11.31
CA THR A 11 -8.16 -12.82 -12.39
C THR A 11 -6.94 -12.64 -13.31
N ALA A 12 -6.52 -13.74 -13.94
CA ALA A 12 -5.57 -13.73 -15.03
C ALA A 12 -6.22 -13.08 -16.27
N GLY A 13 -6.48 -11.79 -16.19
CA GLY A 13 -7.16 -11.01 -17.22
C GLY A 13 -6.99 -9.51 -17.08
N ALA A 14 -6.37 -9.03 -16.00
CA ALA A 14 -6.01 -7.63 -15.87
C ALA A 14 -4.89 -7.35 -16.85
N ARG A 15 -5.17 -6.52 -17.87
CA ARG A 15 -4.21 -6.03 -18.85
C ARG A 15 -2.99 -5.50 -18.12
N LEU A 16 -1.81 -5.99 -18.51
CA LEU A 16 -0.50 -5.42 -18.21
C LEU A 16 -0.50 -3.92 -18.56
N ALA A 17 -0.88 -3.08 -17.60
CA ALA A 17 -0.54 -1.68 -17.65
C ALA A 17 0.93 -1.62 -17.19
N THR A 18 1.84 -1.65 -18.14
CA THR A 18 3.23 -1.29 -17.92
C THR A 18 3.22 0.19 -17.58
N LEU A 19 3.14 0.50 -16.27
CA LEU A 19 3.40 1.85 -15.83
C LEU A 19 4.88 2.15 -16.15
N ALA A 20 5.15 3.35 -16.61
CA ALA A 20 6.44 3.82 -17.14
C ALA A 20 7.59 3.79 -16.10
N TRP A 21 7.42 3.14 -14.96
CA TRP A 21 8.31 3.16 -13.80
C TRP A 21 8.97 1.82 -13.47
N GLY A 22 8.80 0.79 -14.31
CA GLY A 22 9.54 -0.48 -14.18
C GLY A 22 9.17 -1.37 -12.97
N THR A 23 8.29 -0.93 -12.06
CA THR A 23 7.69 -1.79 -11.05
C THR A 23 6.41 -2.38 -11.60
N SER A 24 6.31 -3.71 -11.58
CA SER A 24 5.19 -4.40 -12.20
C SER A 24 4.01 -4.43 -11.24
N VAL A 25 3.01 -3.56 -11.43
CA VAL A 25 1.68 -3.67 -10.78
C VAL A 25 1.08 -5.06 -11.01
N SER A 26 1.53 -5.77 -12.04
CA SER A 26 1.15 -7.17 -12.31
C SER A 26 1.53 -8.16 -11.21
N LEU A 27 2.37 -7.76 -10.24
CA LEU A 27 2.70 -8.59 -9.09
C LEU A 27 1.64 -8.55 -8.00
N LEU A 28 0.83 -7.46 -7.91
CA LEU A 28 -0.18 -7.31 -6.89
C LEU A 28 -1.43 -8.14 -7.22
N GLU A 29 -1.89 -8.91 -6.25
CA GLU A 29 -3.11 -9.69 -6.32
C GLU A 29 -4.09 -9.22 -5.23
N ALA A 30 -5.38 -9.45 -5.46
CA ALA A 30 -6.44 -9.11 -4.53
C ALA A 30 -7.38 -10.28 -4.30
N PHE A 31 -8.06 -10.28 -3.16
CA PHE A 31 -9.11 -11.23 -2.83
C PHE A 31 -10.35 -10.49 -2.31
N PRO A 32 -11.55 -11.11 -2.37
CA PRO A 32 -12.79 -10.46 -1.94
C PRO A 32 -12.80 -10.13 -0.45
N ASN A 33 -13.26 -8.90 -0.12
CA ASN A 33 -13.55 -8.51 1.26
C ASN A 33 -14.84 -9.19 1.73
N CYS A 34 -14.77 -10.03 2.75
CA CYS A 34 -15.93 -10.74 3.30
C CYS A 34 -16.83 -9.87 4.19
N PHE A 35 -16.40 -8.65 4.54
CA PHE A 35 -17.11 -7.76 5.46
C PHE A 35 -17.24 -6.31 4.91
N PRO A 36 -17.78 -6.12 3.69
CA PRO A 36 -17.83 -4.80 3.06
C PRO A 36 -18.81 -3.83 3.75
N GLN A 37 -19.72 -4.34 4.58
CA GLN A 37 -20.76 -3.56 5.25
C GLN A 37 -20.27 -2.80 6.49
N ARG A 38 -19.02 -2.97 6.90
CA ARG A 38 -18.44 -2.25 8.03
C ARG A 38 -17.04 -1.76 7.72
N PRO A 39 -16.68 -0.51 8.09
CA PRO A 39 -15.32 -0.05 7.93
C PRO A 39 -14.42 -0.69 8.99
N TYR A 40 -13.26 -1.15 8.56
CA TYR A 40 -12.17 -1.58 9.43
C TYR A 40 -10.85 -1.26 8.74
N VAL A 41 -9.81 -1.02 9.53
CA VAL A 41 -8.49 -0.68 8.99
C VAL A 41 -7.63 -1.94 8.90
N ILE A 42 -7.02 -2.13 7.75
CA ILE A 42 -5.92 -3.08 7.56
C ILE A 42 -4.62 -2.28 7.53
N SER A 43 -3.67 -2.67 8.37
CA SER A 43 -2.32 -2.08 8.42
C SER A 43 -1.29 -3.14 8.07
N ILE A 44 -0.44 -2.85 7.07
CA ILE A 44 0.64 -3.72 6.62
C ILE A 44 1.93 -2.93 6.69
N SER A 45 2.90 -3.42 7.46
CA SER A 45 4.24 -2.82 7.57
C SER A 45 5.27 -3.69 6.87
N PHE A 46 6.12 -3.05 6.08
CA PHE A 46 7.25 -3.68 5.40
C PHE A 46 8.56 -2.98 5.78
N PRO A 47 9.22 -3.42 6.87
CA PRO A 47 10.40 -2.76 7.42
C PRO A 47 11.70 -3.01 6.64
N GLU A 48 11.70 -3.97 5.73
CA GLU A 48 12.86 -4.35 4.91
C GLU A 48 12.86 -3.67 3.53
N PHE A 49 12.21 -2.51 3.42
CA PHE A 49 12.14 -1.80 2.15
C PHE A 49 13.51 -1.27 1.73
N THR A 50 13.85 -1.49 0.46
CA THR A 50 15.05 -0.94 -0.19
C THR A 50 14.72 -0.46 -1.61
N SER A 51 15.37 0.63 -2.01
CA SER A 51 15.39 1.15 -3.37
C SER A 51 16.75 1.79 -3.66
N LEU A 52 16.92 2.41 -4.81
CA LEU A 52 18.14 3.11 -5.19
C LEU A 52 17.87 4.60 -5.41
N CYS A 53 18.75 5.44 -4.89
CA CYS A 53 18.73 6.87 -5.18
C CYS A 53 18.98 7.10 -6.68
N PRO A 54 18.13 7.86 -7.38
CA PRO A 54 18.28 8.07 -8.84
C PRO A 54 19.47 8.96 -9.18
N VAL A 55 20.01 9.71 -8.21
CA VAL A 55 21.15 10.62 -8.42
C VAL A 55 22.48 9.92 -8.14
N THR A 56 22.57 9.18 -7.03
CA THR A 56 23.85 8.61 -6.54
C THR A 56 23.96 7.10 -6.75
N GLY A 57 22.85 6.39 -7.04
CA GLY A 57 22.79 4.93 -7.10
C GLY A 57 22.95 4.24 -5.75
N GLN A 58 23.08 5.01 -4.65
CA GLN A 58 23.17 4.45 -3.30
C GLN A 58 21.83 3.85 -2.86
N PRO A 59 21.86 2.80 -2.02
CA PRO A 59 20.64 2.22 -1.48
C PRO A 59 19.96 3.19 -0.51
N ASP A 60 18.65 3.30 -0.66
CA ASP A 60 17.73 3.92 0.28
C ASP A 60 16.98 2.80 1.01
N CYS A 61 17.04 2.80 2.33
CA CYS A 61 16.41 1.82 3.19
C CYS A 61 15.31 2.47 4.03
N GLY A 62 14.31 1.71 4.42
CA GLY A 62 13.25 2.25 5.28
C GLY A 62 12.13 1.26 5.53
N THR A 63 11.08 1.78 6.15
CA THR A 63 9.82 1.05 6.37
C THR A 63 8.74 1.67 5.51
N ILE A 64 8.05 0.86 4.71
CA ILE A 64 6.80 1.25 4.05
C ILE A 64 5.64 0.66 4.84
N THR A 65 4.74 1.51 5.29
CA THR A 65 3.49 1.10 5.94
C THR A 65 2.31 1.52 5.09
N VAL A 66 1.43 0.57 4.80
CA VAL A 66 0.16 0.78 4.11
C VAL A 66 -0.96 0.58 5.12
N GLU A 67 -1.84 1.56 5.22
CA GLU A 67 -3.07 1.50 6.00
C GLU A 67 -4.25 1.76 5.07
N TYR A 68 -5.26 0.91 5.08
CA TYR A 68 -6.42 1.13 4.22
C TYR A 68 -7.71 0.56 4.81
N ILE A 69 -8.83 1.15 4.41
CA ILE A 69 -10.18 0.62 4.66
C ILE A 69 -10.64 0.00 3.35
N PRO A 70 -10.74 -1.34 3.28
CA PRO A 70 -11.17 -2.02 2.06
C PRO A 70 -12.63 -1.68 1.72
N ASP A 71 -12.93 -1.67 0.45
CA ASP A 71 -14.30 -1.73 -0.08
C ASP A 71 -14.62 -3.19 -0.43
N GLU A 72 -14.58 -3.55 -1.69
CA GLU A 72 -14.87 -4.91 -2.17
C GLU A 72 -13.65 -5.85 -2.13
N LEU A 73 -12.43 -5.32 -2.11
CA LEU A 73 -11.20 -6.07 -2.28
C LEU A 73 -10.17 -5.79 -1.18
N CYS A 74 -9.44 -6.85 -0.80
CA CYS A 74 -8.26 -6.79 0.04
C CYS A 74 -7.02 -7.20 -0.74
N VAL A 75 -5.85 -6.62 -0.44
CA VAL A 75 -4.58 -7.02 -1.07
C VAL A 75 -4.10 -8.36 -0.53
N GLU A 76 -3.60 -9.23 -1.42
CA GLU A 76 -3.02 -10.51 -1.03
C GLU A 76 -1.58 -10.28 -0.52
N SER A 77 -1.26 -10.81 0.65
CA SER A 77 -0.06 -10.48 1.39
C SER A 77 1.25 -10.99 0.77
N LYS A 78 1.25 -12.14 0.10
CA LYS A 78 2.41 -12.69 -0.59
C LYS A 78 2.75 -11.84 -1.81
N SER A 79 1.73 -11.49 -2.60
CA SER A 79 1.89 -10.62 -3.78
C SER A 79 2.39 -9.24 -3.38
N PHE A 80 1.89 -8.69 -2.27
CA PHE A 80 2.36 -7.43 -1.72
C PHE A 80 3.86 -7.48 -1.35
N LYS A 81 4.33 -8.57 -0.73
CA LYS A 81 5.76 -8.75 -0.43
C LYS A 81 6.60 -8.77 -1.70
N LEU A 82 6.17 -9.50 -2.74
CA LEU A 82 6.88 -9.55 -4.01
C LEU A 82 6.92 -8.18 -4.70
N TYR A 83 5.82 -7.44 -4.64
CA TYR A 83 5.73 -6.08 -5.14
C TYR A 83 6.73 -5.15 -4.42
N MET A 84 6.82 -5.21 -3.08
CA MET A 84 7.78 -4.43 -2.32
C MET A 84 9.24 -4.80 -2.64
N PHE A 85 9.53 -6.10 -2.84
CA PHE A 85 10.86 -6.55 -3.25
C PHE A 85 11.26 -6.07 -4.65
N ALA A 86 10.31 -5.82 -5.56
CA ALA A 86 10.60 -5.32 -6.89
C ALA A 86 11.25 -3.93 -6.90
N PHE A 87 11.09 -3.15 -5.84
CA PHE A 87 11.74 -1.83 -5.69
C PHE A 87 13.25 -1.91 -5.42
N ARG A 88 13.79 -3.06 -5.04
CA ARG A 88 15.19 -3.22 -4.61
C ARG A 88 16.22 -2.58 -5.54
N ASN A 89 16.04 -2.72 -6.85
CA ASN A 89 16.93 -2.17 -7.87
C ASN A 89 16.29 -1.00 -8.64
N HIS A 90 15.16 -0.49 -8.14
CA HIS A 90 14.44 0.59 -8.77
C HIS A 90 15.04 1.94 -8.35
N GLN A 91 15.47 2.73 -9.34
CA GLN A 91 15.97 4.09 -9.12
C GLN A 91 14.83 5.09 -9.12
N SER A 92 14.50 5.64 -7.96
CA SER A 92 13.45 6.65 -7.84
C SER A 92 13.61 7.45 -6.53
N PHE A 93 13.01 8.64 -6.50
CA PHE A 93 12.93 9.43 -5.28
C PHE A 93 11.94 8.81 -4.29
N MET A 94 12.21 8.95 -3.00
CA MET A 94 11.41 8.43 -1.90
C MET A 94 9.96 8.91 -1.94
N GLU A 95 9.76 10.18 -2.31
CA GLU A 95 8.45 10.81 -2.49
C GLU A 95 7.66 10.15 -3.63
N THR A 96 8.32 9.90 -4.75
CA THR A 96 7.72 9.23 -5.91
C THR A 96 7.33 7.80 -5.57
N ILE A 97 8.20 7.04 -4.91
CA ILE A 97 7.93 5.65 -4.51
C ILE A 97 6.70 5.60 -3.62
N THR A 98 6.63 6.43 -2.58
CA THR A 98 5.51 6.43 -1.63
C THR A 98 4.17 6.73 -2.31
N ASN A 99 4.17 7.70 -3.24
CA ASN A 99 2.97 8.03 -4.02
C ASN A 99 2.62 6.92 -5.02
N ASN A 100 3.59 6.31 -5.70
CA ASN A 100 3.34 5.20 -6.63
C ASN A 100 2.69 4.01 -5.92
N VAL A 101 3.19 3.64 -4.74
CA VAL A 101 2.58 2.58 -3.92
C VAL A 101 1.11 2.89 -3.59
N LEU A 102 0.79 4.16 -3.25
CA LEU A 102 -0.58 4.58 -3.03
C LEU A 102 -1.45 4.40 -4.28
N GLU A 103 -0.98 4.90 -5.44
CA GLU A 103 -1.76 4.84 -6.68
C GLU A 103 -1.92 3.41 -7.21
N ASP A 104 -0.90 2.57 -7.09
CA ASP A 104 -0.98 1.16 -7.47
C ASP A 104 -2.02 0.40 -6.65
N LEU A 105 -2.06 0.64 -5.33
CA LEU A 105 -3.07 0.04 -4.45
C LEU A 105 -4.47 0.60 -4.71
N ARG A 106 -4.60 1.90 -5.00
CA ARG A 106 -5.88 2.50 -5.39
C ARG A 106 -6.40 1.89 -6.68
N ALA A 107 -5.54 1.73 -7.68
CA ALA A 107 -5.91 1.14 -8.96
C ALA A 107 -6.37 -0.32 -8.84
N LEU A 108 -5.73 -1.11 -7.96
CA LEU A 108 -6.07 -2.51 -7.75
C LEU A 108 -7.33 -2.69 -6.90
N LEU A 109 -7.42 -1.99 -5.76
CA LEU A 109 -8.39 -2.26 -4.68
C LEU A 109 -9.56 -1.30 -4.67
N ASN A 110 -9.39 -0.08 -5.21
CA ASN A 110 -10.35 1.03 -5.07
C ASN A 110 -10.88 1.17 -3.64
N PRO A 111 -9.99 1.25 -2.61
CA PRO A 111 -10.38 1.21 -1.22
C PRO A 111 -11.13 2.47 -0.80
N CYS A 112 -11.98 2.39 0.23
CA CYS A 112 -12.67 3.57 0.78
C CYS A 112 -11.70 4.64 1.27
N TRP A 113 -10.54 4.22 1.77
CA TRP A 113 -9.43 5.07 2.20
C TRP A 113 -8.12 4.29 2.11
N CYS A 114 -7.05 4.95 1.73
CA CYS A 114 -5.70 4.40 1.75
C CYS A 114 -4.67 5.45 2.15
N ARG A 115 -3.73 5.08 3.00
CA ARG A 115 -2.57 5.88 3.39
C ARG A 115 -1.31 5.05 3.26
N VAL A 116 -0.29 5.64 2.66
CA VAL A 116 1.04 5.05 2.59
C VAL A 116 2.02 5.96 3.33
N LYS A 117 2.81 5.36 4.21
CA LYS A 117 3.88 6.03 4.96
C LYS A 117 5.21 5.44 4.54
N GLY A 118 6.09 6.27 4.00
CA GLY A 118 7.49 5.96 3.73
C GLY A 118 8.37 6.56 4.82
N LEU A 119 8.89 5.74 5.72
CA LEU A 119 9.78 6.13 6.82
C LEU A 119 11.20 5.71 6.47
N PHE A 120 11.94 6.57 5.79
CA PHE A 120 13.26 6.25 5.27
C PHE A 120 14.35 6.47 6.32
N ALA A 121 15.34 5.59 6.31
CA ALA A 121 16.51 5.70 7.17
C ALA A 121 17.32 6.97 6.83
N PRO A 122 17.99 7.59 7.82
CA PRO A 122 18.77 8.79 7.57
C PRO A 122 19.97 8.49 6.67
N ARG A 123 20.23 9.42 5.74
CA ARG A 123 21.41 9.43 4.89
C ARG A 123 22.03 10.82 4.89
N GLY A 124 23.33 10.92 5.14
CA GLY A 124 24.00 12.21 5.28
C GLY A 124 23.44 13.07 6.42
N GLY A 125 22.93 12.45 7.49
CA GLY A 125 22.31 13.16 8.61
C GLY A 125 20.88 13.62 8.37
N THR A 126 20.35 13.47 7.14
CA THR A 126 18.98 13.87 6.78
C THR A 126 18.06 12.67 6.74
N ARG A 127 16.91 12.77 7.41
CA ARG A 127 15.83 11.78 7.41
C ARG A 127 14.64 12.34 6.64
N ILE A 128 14.09 11.53 5.74
CA ILE A 128 12.90 11.87 4.96
C ILE A 128 11.77 10.93 5.35
N HIS A 129 10.63 11.49 5.71
CA HIS A 129 9.38 10.77 5.92
C HIS A 129 8.34 11.31 4.94
N VAL A 130 7.70 10.41 4.20
CA VAL A 130 6.69 10.76 3.21
C VAL A 130 5.36 10.15 3.63
N PHE A 131 4.29 10.94 3.58
CA PHE A 131 2.92 10.51 3.91
C PHE A 131 2.02 10.86 2.73
N ALA A 132 1.45 9.86 2.10
CA ALA A 132 0.50 10.02 1.01
C ALA A 132 -0.84 9.39 1.41
N GLU A 133 -1.95 10.07 1.11
CA GLU A 133 -3.28 9.66 1.55
C GLU A 133 -4.33 9.97 0.49
N ALA A 134 -5.29 9.08 0.32
CA ALA A 134 -6.42 9.30 -0.56
C ALA A 134 -7.70 8.63 -0.03
N PHE A 135 -8.83 9.26 -0.31
CA PHE A 135 -10.17 8.72 -0.11
C PHE A 135 -10.76 8.31 -1.46
N LYS A 136 -11.65 7.32 -1.44
CA LYS A 136 -12.41 6.92 -2.63
C LYS A 136 -13.34 8.04 -3.08
N ASP A 137 -13.35 8.32 -4.38
CA ASP A 137 -14.27 9.26 -4.98
C ASP A 137 -15.68 8.69 -5.11
N GLY A 138 -16.70 9.55 -5.01
CA GLY A 138 -18.10 9.18 -5.25
C GLY A 138 -18.73 8.28 -4.18
N MET A 139 -18.15 8.16 -2.99
CA MET A 139 -18.81 7.47 -1.87
C MET A 139 -20.09 8.21 -1.45
N PRO A 140 -21.16 7.46 -1.09
CA PRO A 140 -22.32 8.06 -0.44
C PRO A 140 -21.92 8.85 0.82
N GLU A 141 -22.64 9.94 1.12
CA GLU A 141 -22.31 10.85 2.22
C GLU A 141 -22.22 10.13 3.58
N GLU A 142 -23.18 9.22 3.86
CA GLU A 142 -23.20 8.44 5.09
C GLU A 142 -21.96 7.52 5.22
N GLN A 143 -21.60 6.83 4.14
CA GLN A 143 -20.41 5.99 4.10
C GLN A 143 -19.14 6.83 4.25
N SER A 144 -19.06 7.96 3.57
CA SER A 144 -17.93 8.89 3.66
C SER A 144 -17.73 9.41 5.07
N ALA A 145 -18.82 9.79 5.76
CA ALA A 145 -18.76 10.25 7.14
C ALA A 145 -18.24 9.16 8.09
N LEU A 146 -18.73 7.92 7.94
CA LEU A 146 -18.31 6.77 8.76
C LEU A 146 -16.83 6.40 8.52
N VAL A 147 -16.38 6.40 7.26
CA VAL A 147 -14.98 6.17 6.90
C VAL A 147 -14.08 7.23 7.52
N ARG A 148 -14.44 8.52 7.41
CA ARG A 148 -13.65 9.62 8.00
C ARG A 148 -13.57 9.55 9.51
N GLU A 149 -14.65 9.12 10.17
CA GLU A 149 -14.67 8.93 11.62
C GLU A 149 -13.76 7.77 12.04
N THR A 150 -13.82 6.65 11.29
CA THR A 150 -12.93 5.50 11.50
C THR A 150 -11.46 5.91 11.36
N VAL A 151 -11.12 6.70 10.33
CA VAL A 151 -9.76 7.20 10.11
C VAL A 151 -9.31 8.13 11.24
N ARG A 152 -10.19 9.02 11.74
CA ARG A 152 -9.86 9.92 12.86
C ARG A 152 -9.60 9.16 14.16
N SER A 153 -10.37 8.12 14.42
CA SER A 153 -10.21 7.28 15.63
C SER A 153 -9.03 6.31 15.53
N TRP A 154 -8.58 6.00 14.30
CA TRP A 154 -7.45 5.11 14.07
C TRP A 154 -6.14 5.74 14.54
N LYS A 155 -5.49 5.07 15.46
CA LYS A 155 -4.12 5.38 15.88
C LYS A 155 -3.20 4.36 15.25
N SER A 156 -2.40 4.80 14.28
CA SER A 156 -1.36 3.96 13.69
C SER A 156 -0.47 3.40 14.80
N GLU A 157 -0.15 2.12 14.69
CA GLU A 157 0.86 1.54 15.59
C GLU A 157 2.19 2.29 15.44
N PRO A 158 2.89 2.55 16.55
CA PRO A 158 4.25 3.06 16.46
C PRO A 158 5.12 2.07 15.69
N ASP A 159 6.04 2.57 14.88
CA ASP A 159 7.03 1.74 14.20
C ASP A 159 7.82 0.93 15.24
N PRO A 160 7.68 -0.41 15.27
CA PRO A 160 8.38 -1.25 16.25
C PRO A 160 9.91 -1.21 16.10
N HIS A 161 10.40 -0.67 14.98
CA HIS A 161 11.83 -0.50 14.69
C HIS A 161 12.31 0.94 14.89
N ARG A 162 11.45 1.80 15.45
CA ARG A 162 11.85 3.16 15.81
C ARG A 162 12.56 3.11 17.18
N PRO A 163 13.86 3.47 17.26
CA PRO A 163 14.57 3.62 18.52
C PRO A 163 14.00 4.75 19.38
#